data_e9c8960189e11bee31433c316b754806
#
_entry.id   e9c8960189e11bee31433c316b754806
#
_cell.length_a   1.000
_cell.length_b   1.000
_cell.length_c   1.000
_cell.angle_alpha   90.00
_cell.angle_beta   90.00
_cell.angle_gamma   90.00
#
_symmetry.space_group_name_H-M   'P 1'
#
loop_
_entity.id
_entity.type
_entity.pdbx_description
1 polymer ?
#
loop_
_entity_poly.entity_id
_entity_poly.type
_entity_poly.pdbx_seq_one_letter_code
_entity_poly.pdbx_strand_id
1 'polypeptide(L)'
;MKIDNKLRDIYANWEQKLEVDEWYFDNAFSILNKEMNSHQAFNYIPNIVSMLLELKEGFLIWETLYFLIEVYGQADTTEIHPFLHSKWDALSAHVRNYPDAYQTPFHELKRLLRIK
;
A
#
# COMPACT_ATOMS: atom_id res chain seq x y z
N MET A 1 1.53 -12.89 -8.58
CA MET A 1 0.69 -13.10 -7.38
C MET A 1 -0.72 -12.59 -7.59
N LYS A 2 -1.70 -13.34 -7.16
CA LYS A 2 -3.10 -12.94 -7.26
C LYS A 2 -3.47 -11.99 -6.12
N ILE A 3 -4.00 -10.83 -6.47
CA ILE A 3 -4.41 -9.84 -5.48
C ILE A 3 -5.72 -10.26 -4.82
N ASP A 4 -5.78 -10.12 -3.48
CA ASP A 4 -6.95 -10.44 -2.69
C ASP A 4 -8.17 -9.61 -3.10
N ASN A 5 -9.34 -10.24 -3.15
CA ASN A 5 -10.58 -9.58 -3.52
C ASN A 5 -10.97 -8.47 -2.54
N LYS A 6 -10.68 -8.62 -1.25
CA LYS A 6 -10.96 -7.57 -0.27
C LYS A 6 -10.22 -6.29 -0.61
N LEU A 7 -8.97 -6.41 -1.04
CA LEU A 7 -8.20 -5.25 -1.45
C LEU A 7 -8.73 -4.67 -2.75
N ARG A 8 -9.04 -5.50 -3.75
CA ARG A 8 -9.61 -5.02 -5.03
C ARG A 8 -10.94 -4.30 -4.82
N ASP A 9 -11.78 -4.79 -3.92
CA ASP A 9 -13.09 -4.19 -3.64
C ASP A 9 -12.98 -2.76 -3.11
N ILE A 10 -11.90 -2.45 -2.41
CA ILE A 10 -11.68 -1.10 -1.90
C ILE A 10 -11.57 -0.10 -3.05
N TYR A 11 -10.96 -0.50 -4.16
CA TYR A 11 -10.76 0.39 -5.31
C TYR A 11 -11.95 0.43 -6.28
N ALA A 12 -12.85 -0.54 -6.19
CA ALA A 12 -14.03 -0.58 -7.06
C ALA A 12 -14.91 0.64 -6.78
N ASN A 13 -15.22 1.42 -7.85
CA ASN A 13 -16.06 2.62 -7.73
C ASN A 13 -15.53 3.64 -6.69
N TRP A 14 -14.21 3.73 -6.56
CA TRP A 14 -13.59 4.55 -5.52
C TRP A 14 -13.97 6.03 -5.58
N GLU A 15 -14.14 6.59 -6.79
CA GLU A 15 -14.48 7.99 -6.94
C GLU A 15 -15.84 8.31 -6.33
N GLN A 16 -16.84 7.44 -6.57
CA GLN A 16 -18.18 7.60 -6.01
C GLN A 16 -18.18 7.42 -4.50
N LYS A 17 -17.42 6.45 -4.01
CA LYS A 17 -17.32 6.19 -2.57
C LYS A 17 -16.65 7.35 -1.85
N LEU A 18 -15.64 7.95 -2.47
CA LEU A 18 -14.93 9.09 -1.91
C LEU A 18 -15.81 10.35 -1.88
N GLU A 19 -16.67 10.53 -2.87
CA GLU A 19 -17.64 11.64 -2.89
C GLU A 19 -18.61 11.59 -1.71
N VAL A 20 -19.02 10.38 -1.33
CA VAL A 20 -19.95 10.16 -0.21
C VAL A 20 -19.25 10.31 1.13
N ASP A 21 -17.98 9.87 1.21
CA ASP A 21 -17.21 9.85 2.46
C ASP A 21 -15.75 10.20 2.15
N GLU A 22 -15.32 11.40 2.53
CA GLU A 22 -13.94 11.85 2.29
C GLU A 22 -12.89 10.99 3.00
N TRP A 23 -13.30 10.26 4.04
CA TRP A 23 -12.43 9.37 4.82
C TRP A 23 -12.50 7.91 4.36
N TYR A 24 -13.09 7.68 3.17
CA TYR A 24 -13.35 6.33 2.68
C TYR A 24 -12.11 5.42 2.72
N PHE A 25 -10.98 5.87 2.16
CA PHE A 25 -9.79 5.04 2.11
C PHE A 25 -9.21 4.79 3.51
N ASP A 26 -9.15 5.83 4.35
CA ASP A 26 -8.66 5.68 5.72
C ASP A 26 -9.48 4.65 6.48
N ASN A 27 -10.80 4.71 6.35
CA ASN A 27 -11.71 3.80 7.03
C ASN A 27 -11.59 2.38 6.48
N ALA A 28 -11.61 2.21 5.16
CA ALA A 28 -11.52 0.90 4.53
C ALA A 28 -10.20 0.19 4.84
N PHE A 29 -9.10 0.92 4.72
CA PHE A 29 -7.78 0.37 5.01
C PHE A 29 -7.60 0.06 6.50
N SER A 30 -8.13 0.92 7.38
CA SER A 30 -8.06 0.70 8.81
C SER A 30 -8.81 -0.57 9.22
N ILE A 31 -10.00 -0.78 8.67
CA ILE A 31 -10.79 -1.97 8.93
C ILE A 31 -10.02 -3.22 8.49
N LEU A 32 -9.50 -3.22 7.26
CA LEU A 32 -8.76 -4.36 6.73
C LEU A 32 -7.51 -4.64 7.58
N ASN A 33 -6.79 -3.60 7.99
CA ASN A 33 -5.58 -3.74 8.79
C ASN A 33 -5.87 -4.34 10.16
N LYS A 34 -6.93 -3.87 10.82
CA LYS A 34 -7.31 -4.34 12.16
C LYS A 34 -7.77 -5.79 12.20
N GLU A 35 -8.21 -6.32 11.07
CA GLU A 35 -8.61 -7.74 10.97
C GLU A 35 -7.43 -8.69 11.01
N MET A 36 -6.21 -8.19 10.83
CA MET A 36 -5.01 -9.01 10.73
C MET A 36 -4.18 -8.95 12.01
N ASN A 37 -3.65 -10.11 12.41
CA ASN A 37 -2.59 -10.14 13.42
C ASN A 37 -1.25 -9.78 12.75
N SER A 38 -0.17 -9.72 13.55
CA SER A 38 1.14 -9.32 13.02
C SER A 38 1.66 -10.24 11.91
N HIS A 39 1.46 -11.53 12.07
CA HIS A 39 1.88 -12.52 11.07
C HIS A 39 1.09 -12.37 9.76
N GLN A 40 -0.22 -12.21 9.87
CA GLN A 40 -1.09 -12.04 8.71
C GLN A 40 -0.79 -10.74 7.99
N ALA A 41 -0.51 -9.65 8.74
CA ALA A 41 -0.17 -8.37 8.15
C ALA A 41 1.11 -8.46 7.33
N PHE A 42 2.14 -9.12 7.86
CA PHE A 42 3.39 -9.30 7.12
C PHE A 42 3.15 -10.11 5.84
N ASN A 43 2.36 -11.18 5.93
CA ASN A 43 2.05 -12.02 4.78
C ASN A 43 1.14 -11.33 3.76
N TYR A 44 0.50 -10.23 4.12
CA TYR A 44 -0.36 -9.45 3.23
C TYR A 44 0.42 -8.48 2.34
N ILE A 45 1.66 -8.17 2.69
CA ILE A 45 2.49 -7.20 1.97
C ILE A 45 2.58 -7.50 0.47
N PRO A 46 2.75 -8.76 0.01
CA PRO A 46 2.75 -9.04 -1.43
C PRO A 46 1.49 -8.59 -2.17
N ASN A 47 0.33 -8.68 -1.55
CA ASN A 47 -0.92 -8.19 -2.15
C ASN A 47 -0.86 -6.70 -2.42
N ILE A 48 -0.35 -5.94 -1.44
CA ILE A 48 -0.27 -4.48 -1.53
C ILE A 48 0.74 -4.07 -2.59
N VAL A 49 1.90 -4.72 -2.63
CA VAL A 49 2.93 -4.44 -3.64
C VAL A 49 2.40 -4.72 -5.04
N SER A 50 1.70 -5.85 -5.22
CA SER A 50 1.10 -6.21 -6.51
C SER A 50 0.07 -5.18 -6.95
N MET A 51 -0.76 -4.71 -6.01
CA MET A 51 -1.75 -3.66 -6.30
C MET A 51 -1.07 -2.35 -6.70
N LEU A 52 -0.01 -1.94 -5.98
CA LEU A 52 0.73 -0.73 -6.32
C LEU A 52 1.26 -0.76 -7.76
N LEU A 53 1.74 -1.92 -8.20
CA LEU A 53 2.27 -2.07 -9.55
C LEU A 53 1.19 -1.99 -10.63
N GLU A 54 -0.06 -2.30 -10.29
CA GLU A 54 -1.20 -2.19 -11.22
C GLU A 54 -1.83 -0.80 -11.25
N LEU A 55 -1.73 -0.03 -10.18
CA LEU A 55 -2.39 1.27 -10.09
C LEU A 55 -1.73 2.28 -11.01
N LYS A 56 -2.57 3.07 -11.72
CA LYS A 56 -2.13 4.09 -12.67
C LYS A 56 -2.68 5.47 -12.32
N GLU A 57 -3.14 5.64 -11.09
CA GLU A 57 -3.70 6.89 -10.59
C GLU A 57 -2.87 7.34 -9.40
N GLY A 58 -2.29 8.55 -9.47
CA GLY A 58 -1.40 9.07 -8.44
C GLY A 58 -2.00 9.09 -7.05
N PHE A 59 -3.27 9.50 -6.96
CA PHE A 59 -3.98 9.55 -5.69
C PHE A 59 -4.10 8.16 -5.06
N LEU A 60 -4.42 7.16 -5.87
CA LEU A 60 -4.55 5.78 -5.36
C LEU A 60 -3.20 5.21 -4.93
N ILE A 61 -2.14 5.53 -5.65
CA ILE A 61 -0.78 5.11 -5.29
C ILE A 61 -0.38 5.76 -3.95
N TRP A 62 -0.69 7.05 -3.78
CA TRP A 62 -0.45 7.78 -2.54
C TRP A 62 -1.13 7.07 -1.36
N GLU A 63 -2.42 6.83 -1.47
CA GLU A 63 -3.21 6.19 -0.41
C GLU A 63 -2.70 4.78 -0.10
N THR A 64 -2.37 4.01 -1.14
CA THR A 64 -1.93 2.62 -0.98
C THR A 64 -0.54 2.52 -0.35
N LEU A 65 0.35 3.47 -0.66
CA LEU A 65 1.67 3.52 0.00
C LEU A 65 1.52 3.79 1.50
N TYR A 66 0.62 4.67 1.89
CA TYR A 66 0.35 4.89 3.31
C TYR A 66 -0.27 3.65 3.96
N PHE A 67 -1.12 2.95 3.25
CA PHE A 67 -1.65 1.67 3.74
C PHE A 67 -0.52 0.66 3.97
N LEU A 68 0.44 0.58 3.05
CA LEU A 68 1.59 -0.32 3.22
C LEU A 68 2.39 0.02 4.48
N ILE A 69 2.59 1.31 4.75
CA ILE A 69 3.27 1.76 5.96
C ILE A 69 2.47 1.32 7.21
N GLU A 70 1.15 1.49 7.19
CA GLU A 70 0.28 1.07 8.29
C GLU A 70 0.31 -0.44 8.52
N VAL A 71 0.36 -1.21 7.43
CA VAL A 71 0.44 -2.68 7.52
C VAL A 71 1.76 -3.10 8.13
N TYR A 72 2.86 -2.40 7.84
CA TYR A 72 4.13 -2.64 8.53
C TYR A 72 4.02 -2.36 10.03
N GLY A 73 3.27 -1.33 10.42
CA GLY A 73 2.98 -1.07 11.83
C GLY A 73 2.24 -2.22 12.49
N GLN A 74 1.24 -2.76 11.80
CA GLN A 74 0.47 -3.90 12.30
C GLN A 74 1.32 -5.18 12.37
N ALA A 75 2.21 -5.36 11.39
CA ALA A 75 3.15 -6.48 11.37
C ALA A 75 4.21 -6.40 12.48
N ASP A 76 4.37 -5.21 13.07
CA ASP A 76 5.31 -4.95 14.17
C ASP A 76 6.75 -5.31 13.80
N THR A 77 7.15 -4.97 12.58
CA THR A 77 8.51 -5.22 12.07
C THR A 77 8.86 -4.21 10.98
N THR A 78 10.16 -4.00 10.79
CA THR A 78 10.68 -3.24 9.66
C THR A 78 11.44 -4.14 8.69
N GLU A 79 11.27 -5.46 8.83
CA GLU A 79 11.89 -6.41 7.92
C GLU A 79 11.33 -6.24 6.51
N ILE A 80 12.19 -6.15 5.50
CA ILE A 80 11.75 -6.03 4.12
C ILE A 80 11.25 -7.39 3.65
N HIS A 81 9.95 -7.47 3.35
CA HIS A 81 9.38 -8.72 2.85
C HIS A 81 10.11 -9.13 1.57
N PRO A 82 10.47 -10.42 1.41
CA PRO A 82 11.21 -10.89 0.22
C PRO A 82 10.55 -10.50 -1.10
N PHE A 83 9.21 -10.52 -1.17
CA PHE A 83 8.50 -10.11 -2.38
C PHE A 83 8.69 -8.62 -2.67
N LEU A 84 8.62 -7.78 -1.64
CA LEU A 84 8.87 -6.35 -1.79
C LEU A 84 10.32 -6.10 -2.24
N HIS A 85 11.27 -6.82 -1.64
CA HIS A 85 12.67 -6.73 -2.04
C HIS A 85 12.84 -7.06 -3.53
N SER A 86 12.22 -8.16 -3.98
CA SER A 86 12.33 -8.59 -5.38
C SER A 86 11.68 -7.62 -6.35
N LYS A 87 10.68 -6.85 -5.92
CA LYS A 87 9.95 -5.91 -6.76
C LYS A 87 10.38 -4.45 -6.56
N TRP A 88 11.37 -4.21 -5.71
CA TRP A 88 11.73 -2.85 -5.31
C TRP A 88 12.07 -1.95 -6.48
N ASP A 89 12.90 -2.43 -7.41
CA ASP A 89 13.29 -1.62 -8.57
C ASP A 89 12.12 -1.31 -9.48
N ALA A 90 11.26 -2.31 -9.73
CA ALA A 90 10.04 -2.12 -10.53
C ALA A 90 9.08 -1.15 -9.86
N LEU A 91 8.90 -1.30 -8.55
CA LEU A 91 8.03 -0.41 -7.77
C LEU A 91 8.56 1.02 -7.78
N SER A 92 9.85 1.19 -7.54
CA SER A 92 10.50 2.50 -7.53
C SER A 92 10.33 3.20 -8.88
N ALA A 93 10.58 2.48 -9.98
CA ALA A 93 10.41 3.02 -11.33
C ALA A 93 8.97 3.42 -11.60
N HIS A 94 8.02 2.60 -11.16
CA HIS A 94 6.59 2.87 -11.35
C HIS A 94 6.15 4.12 -10.58
N VAL A 95 6.51 4.22 -9.30
CA VAL A 95 6.09 5.33 -8.43
C VAL A 95 6.73 6.65 -8.86
N ARG A 96 7.90 6.63 -9.47
CA ARG A 96 8.55 7.84 -9.98
C ARG A 96 7.70 8.61 -10.99
N ASN A 97 6.78 7.94 -11.67
CA ASN A 97 5.85 8.59 -12.59
C ASN A 97 4.80 9.43 -11.87
N TYR A 98 4.74 9.36 -10.53
CA TYR A 98 3.76 10.05 -9.70
C TYR A 98 4.50 10.84 -8.62
N PRO A 99 4.98 12.06 -8.94
CA PRO A 99 5.91 12.80 -8.09
C PRO A 99 5.47 12.97 -6.64
N ASP A 100 4.20 13.27 -6.39
CA ASP A 100 3.72 13.47 -5.03
C ASP A 100 3.82 12.19 -4.20
N ALA A 101 3.42 11.07 -4.79
CA ALA A 101 3.51 9.76 -4.13
C ALA A 101 4.96 9.36 -3.91
N TYR A 102 5.84 9.67 -4.86
CA TYR A 102 7.27 9.38 -4.76
C TYR A 102 7.94 10.22 -3.68
N GLN A 103 7.65 11.51 -3.65
CA GLN A 103 8.33 12.46 -2.74
C GLN A 103 7.89 12.30 -1.28
N THR A 104 6.68 11.83 -1.01
CA THR A 104 6.17 11.78 0.35
C THR A 104 6.00 10.33 0.84
N PRO A 105 4.93 9.58 0.51
CA PRO A 105 4.79 8.26 1.12
C PRO A 105 5.88 7.27 0.72
N PHE A 106 6.39 7.34 -0.50
CA PHE A 106 7.42 6.41 -0.92
C PHE A 106 8.73 6.65 -0.17
N HIS A 107 9.09 7.92 0.04
CA HIS A 107 10.27 8.27 0.84
C HIS A 107 10.09 7.88 2.31
N GLU A 108 8.88 8.01 2.84
CA GLU A 108 8.59 7.55 4.20
C GLU A 108 8.76 6.04 4.33
N LEU A 109 8.28 5.29 3.34
CA LEU A 109 8.47 3.85 3.30
C LEU A 109 9.95 3.48 3.25
N LYS A 110 10.73 4.15 2.39
CA LYS A 110 12.18 3.93 2.32
C LYS A 110 12.85 4.15 3.67
N ARG A 111 12.46 5.24 4.35
CA ARG A 111 13.02 5.59 5.66
C ARG A 111 12.66 4.55 6.71
N LEU A 112 11.39 4.14 6.73
CA LEU A 112 10.91 3.11 7.64
C LEU A 112 11.69 1.82 7.50
N LEU A 113 11.92 1.39 6.26
CA LEU A 113 12.62 0.13 5.95
C LEU A 113 14.13 0.30 5.84
N ARG A 114 14.64 1.51 6.03
CA ARG A 114 16.08 1.85 5.97
C ARG A 114 16.72 1.48 4.62
N ILE A 115 15.96 1.67 3.55
CA ILE A 115 16.45 1.46 2.18
C ILE A 115 17.16 2.73 1.72
N LYS A 116 18.37 2.58 1.19
CA LYS A 116 19.19 3.71 0.71
C LYS A 116 18.96 4.03 -0.75
#